data_7f995698134b8cfb113c06538eb48d74
#
_entry.id   7f995698134b8cfb113c06538eb48d74
#
_cell.length_a   1.000
_cell.length_b   1.000
_cell.length_c   1.000
_cell.angle_alpha   90.00
_cell.angle_beta   90.00
_cell.angle_gamma   90.00
#
_symmetry.space_group_name_H-M   'P 1'
#
loop_
_entity.id
_entity.type
_entity.pdbx_description
1 polymer ?
#
loop_
_entity_poly.entity_id
_entity_poly.type
_entity_poly.pdbx_seq_one_letter_code
_entity_poly.pdbx_strand_id
1 'polypeptide(L)'
;MTTFAYVATDVNGKKVKGTEMAEDSVELIDKLRQKGLFCTSYKDASKNKAADVKFKFKTKDLSFFCRQLAAMLTSGVSLVKALQILQAQTENKKQKQVLLDIYEEVQKGRSFSEAIATKPGVFPSLFVSMVGAGEASGNLDTIMNRVSEHYAKDSKTQNKIKGAMIYPIVLLVLLVVIMIAMFTMIMPMFRDLAGDSEMPPLSAAIFGISDFMINQWYILVIVVIAIVIVLRLIVKTPSSKLKWDEMLLKLPKIGGLLRTIYTARFARTMSNLFSSGLQMVDCIEKSVGTLGNTYIIKQFEDVVENVKRGESLSVAMGRINVFDGMFVSIVYVGEESGTLDTILAKSSDYYDDEADSAISRLVGLMEPVMIILMGAMVGCLLAGVFPVSYTHLRAHE
;
A
#
# COMPACT_ATOMS: atom_id res chain seq x y z
N MET A 1 31.78 -2.64 -25.68
CA MET A 1 32.65 -3.28 -24.67
C MET A 1 31.85 -3.59 -23.44
N THR A 2 31.76 -4.85 -23.04
CA THR A 2 30.99 -5.35 -21.90
C THR A 2 31.92 -5.74 -20.79
N THR A 3 31.60 -5.47 -19.51
CA THR A 3 32.41 -5.90 -18.38
C THR A 3 31.99 -7.29 -17.94
N PHE A 4 32.88 -8.24 -18.00
CA PHE A 4 32.66 -9.61 -17.54
C PHE A 4 33.30 -9.84 -16.17
N ALA A 5 32.54 -10.40 -15.23
CA ALA A 5 33.09 -10.95 -14.01
C ALA A 5 33.46 -12.41 -14.28
N TYR A 6 34.72 -12.78 -14.02
CA TYR A 6 35.22 -14.12 -14.28
C TYR A 6 35.74 -14.80 -13.03
N VAL A 7 35.71 -16.12 -13.05
CA VAL A 7 36.46 -17.00 -12.17
C VAL A 7 37.39 -17.82 -13.06
N ALA A 8 38.67 -17.67 -12.87
CA ALA A 8 39.70 -18.38 -13.62
C ALA A 8 40.63 -19.14 -12.68
N THR A 9 41.38 -20.12 -13.23
CA THR A 9 42.36 -20.89 -12.48
C THR A 9 43.73 -20.59 -13.08
N ASP A 10 44.69 -20.25 -12.25
CA ASP A 10 46.08 -20.05 -12.64
C ASP A 10 46.78 -21.43 -12.91
N VAL A 11 47.92 -21.40 -13.57
CA VAL A 11 48.76 -22.60 -13.87
C VAL A 11 49.09 -23.44 -12.63
N ASN A 12 49.05 -22.85 -11.44
CA ASN A 12 49.25 -23.50 -10.16
C ASN A 12 47.97 -24.08 -9.52
N GLY A 13 46.83 -24.07 -10.22
CA GLY A 13 45.54 -24.55 -9.71
C GLY A 13 44.80 -23.59 -8.77
N LYS A 14 45.32 -22.37 -8.55
CA LYS A 14 44.71 -21.39 -7.64
C LYS A 14 43.58 -20.61 -8.35
N LYS A 15 42.42 -20.54 -7.70
CA LYS A 15 41.26 -19.78 -8.23
C LYS A 15 41.48 -18.28 -8.07
N VAL A 16 41.37 -17.55 -9.18
CA VAL A 16 41.43 -16.10 -9.27
C VAL A 16 40.08 -15.57 -9.72
N LYS A 17 39.55 -14.55 -9.03
CA LYS A 17 38.33 -13.87 -9.41
C LYS A 17 38.68 -12.44 -9.78
N GLY A 18 38.08 -11.93 -10.87
CA GLY A 18 38.29 -10.57 -11.34
C GLY A 18 37.22 -10.10 -12.31
N THR A 19 37.38 -8.87 -12.79
CA THR A 19 36.54 -8.30 -13.84
C THR A 19 37.41 -7.83 -14.99
N GLU A 20 37.02 -8.12 -16.23
CA GLU A 20 37.71 -7.73 -17.45
C GLU A 20 36.74 -7.17 -18.48
N MET A 21 37.15 -6.18 -19.25
CA MET A 21 36.37 -5.64 -20.34
C MET A 21 36.67 -6.37 -21.65
N ALA A 22 35.62 -6.88 -22.31
CA ALA A 22 35.68 -7.52 -23.62
C ALA A 22 34.44 -7.22 -24.43
N GLU A 23 34.51 -7.36 -25.74
CA GLU A 23 33.34 -7.18 -26.62
C GLU A 23 32.42 -8.40 -26.56
N ASP A 24 33.02 -9.59 -26.47
CA ASP A 24 32.31 -10.86 -26.34
C ASP A 24 33.02 -11.84 -25.40
N SER A 25 32.45 -13.02 -25.24
CA SER A 25 32.98 -14.09 -24.39
C SER A 25 34.25 -14.71 -24.96
N VAL A 26 34.45 -14.66 -26.27
CA VAL A 26 35.62 -15.22 -26.93
C VAL A 26 36.84 -14.34 -26.63
N GLU A 27 36.71 -13.05 -26.84
CA GLU A 27 37.73 -12.05 -26.53
C GLU A 27 38.12 -12.07 -25.04
N LEU A 28 37.12 -12.27 -24.14
CA LEU A 28 37.39 -12.43 -22.69
C LEU A 28 38.31 -13.64 -22.43
N ILE A 29 37.99 -14.80 -23.02
CA ILE A 29 38.76 -16.03 -22.83
C ILE A 29 40.19 -15.86 -23.37
N ASP A 30 40.36 -15.23 -24.53
CA ASP A 30 41.66 -14.97 -25.12
C ASP A 30 42.50 -14.00 -24.28
N LYS A 31 41.92 -12.93 -23.76
CA LYS A 31 42.60 -12.00 -22.85
C LYS A 31 43.05 -12.70 -21.55
N LEU A 32 42.22 -13.56 -21.00
CA LEU A 32 42.56 -14.31 -19.79
C LEU A 32 43.66 -15.34 -20.07
N ARG A 33 43.63 -15.98 -21.24
CA ARG A 33 44.66 -16.95 -21.67
C ARG A 33 46.02 -16.29 -21.86
N GLN A 34 46.05 -15.06 -22.41
CA GLN A 34 47.30 -14.27 -22.51
C GLN A 34 47.87 -13.90 -21.14
N LYS A 35 47.03 -13.80 -20.11
CA LYS A 35 47.42 -13.56 -18.72
C LYS A 35 47.76 -14.87 -17.93
N GLY A 36 47.79 -16.02 -18.62
CA GLY A 36 48.05 -17.32 -17.97
C GLY A 36 46.92 -17.84 -17.11
N LEU A 37 45.69 -17.35 -17.33
CA LEU A 37 44.53 -17.71 -16.55
C LEU A 37 43.53 -18.52 -17.40
N PHE A 38 43.12 -19.67 -16.88
CA PHE A 38 42.12 -20.51 -17.54
C PHE A 38 40.73 -20.20 -16.99
N CYS A 39 39.85 -19.62 -17.83
CA CYS A 39 38.48 -19.25 -17.44
C CYS A 39 37.66 -20.49 -17.09
N THR A 40 37.21 -20.60 -15.84
CA THR A 40 36.36 -21.71 -15.37
C THR A 40 34.86 -21.33 -15.46
N SER A 41 34.53 -20.08 -15.22
CA SER A 41 33.20 -19.55 -15.40
C SER A 41 33.23 -18.02 -15.58
N TYR A 42 32.34 -17.49 -16.36
CA TYR A 42 32.17 -16.05 -16.52
C TYR A 42 30.71 -15.67 -16.45
N LYS A 43 30.45 -14.44 -16.03
CA LYS A 43 29.12 -13.82 -16.05
C LYS A 43 29.28 -12.40 -16.58
N ASP A 44 28.37 -12.02 -17.44
CA ASP A 44 28.26 -10.65 -17.88
C ASP A 44 27.91 -9.75 -16.68
N ALA A 45 28.87 -8.95 -16.22
CA ALA A 45 28.71 -8.08 -15.06
C ALA A 45 27.76 -6.91 -15.36
N SER A 46 27.56 -6.58 -16.64
CA SER A 46 26.60 -5.57 -17.07
C SER A 46 25.17 -6.08 -16.92
N LYS A 47 24.93 -7.37 -17.15
CA LYS A 47 23.63 -8.01 -16.89
C LYS A 47 23.33 -8.19 -15.42
N ASN A 48 24.36 -8.34 -14.56
CA ASN A 48 24.16 -8.46 -13.10
C ASN A 48 23.88 -7.09 -12.42
N LYS A 49 24.20 -5.95 -13.04
CA LYS A 49 23.77 -4.64 -12.52
C LYS A 49 22.29 -4.35 -12.83
N ALA A 50 21.68 -5.04 -13.80
CA ALA A 50 20.25 -5.02 -14.05
C ALA A 50 19.46 -5.99 -13.14
N ALA A 51 20.12 -6.75 -12.24
CA ALA A 51 19.46 -7.64 -11.33
C ALA A 51 18.72 -6.86 -10.24
N ASP A 52 17.41 -6.76 -10.43
CA ASP A 52 16.37 -6.65 -9.40
C ASP A 52 16.67 -5.62 -8.29
N VAL A 53 16.75 -4.36 -8.66
CA VAL A 53 16.59 -3.30 -7.66
C VAL A 53 15.15 -3.41 -7.18
N LYS A 54 14.90 -4.14 -6.08
CA LYS A 54 13.60 -4.18 -5.41
C LYS A 54 13.25 -2.77 -4.93
N PHE A 55 12.75 -1.97 -5.83
CA PHE A 55 12.28 -0.62 -5.61
C PHE A 55 10.86 -0.52 -6.13
N LYS A 56 10.00 0.15 -5.39
CA LYS A 56 8.64 0.48 -5.80
C LYS A 56 8.43 1.96 -5.53
N PHE A 57 7.98 2.69 -6.53
CA PHE A 57 7.62 4.09 -6.34
C PHE A 57 6.48 4.21 -5.33
N LYS A 58 6.68 5.04 -4.32
CA LYS A 58 5.59 5.47 -3.43
C LYS A 58 4.69 6.43 -4.21
N THR A 59 3.41 6.42 -3.89
CA THR A 59 2.38 7.25 -4.54
C THR A 59 2.78 8.73 -4.58
N LYS A 60 3.33 9.27 -3.48
CA LYS A 60 3.80 10.66 -3.40
C LYS A 60 4.97 10.93 -4.36
N ASP A 61 5.97 10.04 -4.36
CA ASP A 61 7.18 10.20 -5.18
C ASP A 61 6.84 10.08 -6.67
N LEU A 62 5.90 9.19 -7.02
CA LEU A 62 5.42 9.02 -8.38
C LEU A 62 4.63 10.26 -8.86
N SER A 63 3.75 10.80 -8.03
CA SER A 63 3.05 12.06 -8.32
C SER A 63 4.04 13.20 -8.60
N PHE A 64 5.06 13.34 -7.77
CA PHE A 64 6.08 14.38 -7.93
C PHE A 64 6.90 14.19 -9.21
N PHE A 65 7.34 12.97 -9.49
CA PHE A 65 8.03 12.61 -10.73
C PHE A 65 7.20 12.97 -11.97
N CYS A 66 5.92 12.57 -11.98
CA CYS A 66 5.01 12.86 -13.10
C CYS A 66 4.79 14.36 -13.28
N ARG A 67 4.66 15.12 -12.19
CA ARG A 67 4.48 16.57 -12.24
C ARG A 67 5.70 17.28 -12.85
N GLN A 68 6.89 16.90 -12.44
CA GLN A 68 8.12 17.46 -12.97
C GLN A 68 8.27 17.10 -14.45
N LEU A 69 8.00 15.84 -14.82
CA LEU A 69 8.05 15.39 -16.21
C LEU A 69 7.04 16.14 -17.08
N ALA A 70 5.79 16.27 -16.63
CA ALA A 70 4.75 17.04 -17.32
C ALA A 70 5.20 18.49 -17.56
N ALA A 71 5.69 19.18 -16.52
CA ALA A 71 6.13 20.57 -16.62
C ALA A 71 7.26 20.74 -17.66
N MET A 72 8.22 19.80 -17.70
CA MET A 72 9.30 19.86 -18.69
C MET A 72 8.81 19.58 -20.10
N LEU A 73 7.94 18.59 -20.30
CA LEU A 73 7.37 18.25 -21.61
C LEU A 73 6.51 19.40 -22.15
N THR A 74 5.64 19.98 -21.32
CA THR A 74 4.81 21.14 -21.67
C THR A 74 5.66 22.37 -22.04
N SER A 75 6.85 22.51 -21.41
CA SER A 75 7.82 23.57 -21.76
C SER A 75 8.65 23.26 -23.02
N GLY A 76 8.36 22.16 -23.74
CA GLY A 76 9.05 21.80 -24.96
C GLY A 76 10.39 21.05 -24.76
N VAL A 77 10.71 20.66 -23.52
CA VAL A 77 11.90 19.84 -23.27
C VAL A 77 11.64 18.42 -23.77
N SER A 78 12.59 17.86 -24.56
CA SER A 78 12.45 16.49 -25.05
C SER A 78 12.42 15.47 -23.92
N LEU A 79 11.69 14.36 -24.10
CA LEU A 79 11.55 13.29 -23.10
C LEU A 79 12.91 12.78 -22.60
N VAL A 80 13.86 12.53 -23.53
CA VAL A 80 15.21 12.08 -23.19
C VAL A 80 15.91 13.06 -22.26
N LYS A 81 15.82 14.38 -22.57
CA LYS A 81 16.45 15.42 -21.74
C LYS A 81 15.78 15.57 -20.38
N ALA A 82 14.45 15.48 -20.35
CA ALA A 82 13.68 15.53 -19.12
C ALA A 82 14.05 14.35 -18.19
N LEU A 83 14.13 13.12 -18.71
CA LEU A 83 14.56 11.95 -17.94
C LEU A 83 16.00 12.08 -17.41
N GLN A 84 16.91 12.64 -18.23
CA GLN A 84 18.28 12.92 -17.82
C GLN A 84 18.33 13.87 -16.61
N ILE A 85 17.54 14.94 -16.65
CA ILE A 85 17.47 15.93 -15.55
C ILE A 85 16.90 15.29 -14.30
N LEU A 86 15.78 14.57 -14.42
CA LEU A 86 15.12 13.92 -13.28
C LEU A 86 16.01 12.87 -12.60
N GLN A 87 16.72 12.06 -13.41
CA GLN A 87 17.69 11.09 -12.89
C GLN A 87 18.83 11.79 -12.13
N ALA A 88 19.36 12.93 -12.67
CA ALA A 88 20.44 13.66 -12.02
C ALA A 88 20.02 14.28 -10.66
N GLN A 89 18.79 14.80 -10.58
CA GLN A 89 18.23 15.44 -9.38
C GLN A 89 17.77 14.44 -8.31
N THR A 90 17.65 13.14 -8.65
CA THR A 90 17.15 12.13 -7.72
C THR A 90 18.22 11.75 -6.69
N GLU A 91 17.93 11.99 -5.40
CA GLU A 91 18.83 11.67 -4.27
C GLU A 91 18.80 10.16 -3.91
N ASN A 92 17.62 9.54 -3.99
CA ASN A 92 17.47 8.14 -3.64
C ASN A 92 18.22 7.24 -4.64
N LYS A 93 19.27 6.57 -4.18
CA LYS A 93 20.16 5.74 -5.02
C LYS A 93 19.41 4.68 -5.84
N LYS A 94 18.38 4.03 -5.26
CA LYS A 94 17.60 2.99 -5.95
C LYS A 94 16.70 3.60 -7.03
N GLN A 95 16.04 4.70 -6.72
CA GLN A 95 15.21 5.45 -7.66
C GLN A 95 16.07 6.00 -8.82
N LYS A 96 17.21 6.59 -8.47
CA LYS A 96 18.17 7.10 -9.45
C LYS A 96 18.63 6.03 -10.43
N GLN A 97 18.93 4.82 -9.94
CA GLN A 97 19.33 3.70 -10.79
C GLN A 97 18.21 3.28 -11.74
N VAL A 98 16.96 3.18 -11.23
CA VAL A 98 15.79 2.86 -12.07
C VAL A 98 15.60 3.91 -13.16
N LEU A 99 15.69 5.20 -12.81
CA LEU A 99 15.54 6.29 -13.79
C LEU A 99 16.68 6.33 -14.79
N LEU A 100 17.91 5.98 -14.38
CA LEU A 100 19.05 5.84 -15.29
C LEU A 100 18.81 4.71 -16.30
N ASP A 101 18.39 3.54 -15.84
CA ASP A 101 18.10 2.41 -16.71
C ASP A 101 17.01 2.75 -17.74
N ILE A 102 15.95 3.45 -17.31
CA ILE A 102 14.87 3.92 -18.22
C ILE A 102 15.40 4.95 -19.22
N TYR A 103 16.19 5.92 -18.75
CA TYR A 103 16.82 6.91 -19.63
C TYR A 103 17.66 6.26 -20.70
N GLU A 104 18.49 5.25 -20.35
CA GLU A 104 19.33 4.52 -21.31
C GLU A 104 18.49 3.75 -22.34
N GLU A 105 17.38 3.14 -21.94
CA GLU A 105 16.51 2.42 -22.88
C GLU A 105 15.78 3.39 -23.84
N VAL A 106 15.29 4.52 -23.34
CA VAL A 106 14.67 5.55 -24.20
C VAL A 106 15.70 6.19 -25.14
N GLN A 107 16.93 6.41 -24.66
CA GLN A 107 18.02 6.91 -25.49
C GLN A 107 18.41 5.94 -26.62
N LYS A 108 18.23 4.62 -26.43
CA LYS A 108 18.41 3.59 -27.45
C LYS A 108 17.27 3.53 -28.47
N GLY A 109 16.24 4.38 -28.32
CA GLY A 109 15.09 4.47 -29.23
C GLY A 109 13.89 3.62 -28.85
N ARG A 110 13.87 3.00 -27.65
CA ARG A 110 12.64 2.37 -27.12
C ARG A 110 11.63 3.43 -26.71
N SER A 111 10.35 3.09 -26.80
CA SER A 111 9.29 3.94 -26.26
C SER A 111 9.41 4.04 -24.72
N PHE A 112 8.91 5.11 -24.14
CA PHE A 112 8.95 5.29 -22.69
C PHE A 112 8.11 4.23 -21.98
N SER A 113 6.95 3.87 -22.52
CA SER A 113 6.10 2.80 -22.02
C SER A 113 6.79 1.44 -22.03
N GLU A 114 7.52 1.10 -23.11
CA GLU A 114 8.34 -0.11 -23.18
C GLU A 114 9.49 -0.08 -22.16
N ALA A 115 10.18 1.06 -22.04
CA ALA A 115 11.29 1.21 -21.10
C ALA A 115 10.85 1.00 -19.65
N ILE A 116 9.72 1.57 -19.23
CA ILE A 116 9.17 1.34 -17.88
C ILE A 116 8.63 -0.07 -17.68
N ALA A 117 8.10 -0.72 -18.72
CA ALA A 117 7.63 -2.11 -18.66
C ALA A 117 8.78 -3.11 -18.42
N THR A 118 10.04 -2.76 -18.77
CA THR A 118 11.22 -3.59 -18.45
C THR A 118 11.48 -3.71 -16.95
N LYS A 119 10.83 -2.90 -16.10
CA LYS A 119 10.99 -2.86 -14.65
C LYS A 119 9.69 -3.30 -13.94
N PRO A 120 9.34 -4.59 -13.97
CA PRO A 120 8.09 -5.07 -13.40
C PRO A 120 8.03 -4.83 -11.89
N GLY A 121 6.89 -4.35 -11.41
CA GLY A 121 6.65 -4.07 -10.00
C GLY A 121 7.23 -2.76 -9.46
N VAL A 122 8.03 -2.02 -10.24
CA VAL A 122 8.53 -0.69 -9.89
C VAL A 122 7.42 0.36 -10.02
N PHE A 123 6.69 0.31 -11.14
CA PHE A 123 5.58 1.21 -11.43
C PHE A 123 4.24 0.49 -11.33
N PRO A 124 3.17 1.18 -10.90
CA PRO A 124 1.81 0.64 -10.97
C PRO A 124 1.39 0.38 -12.43
N SER A 125 0.57 -0.65 -12.65
CA SER A 125 0.07 -0.99 -13.98
C SER A 125 -0.69 0.14 -14.67
N LEU A 126 -1.46 0.91 -13.89
CA LEU A 126 -2.16 2.11 -14.36
C LEU A 126 -1.18 3.12 -14.98
N PHE A 127 -0.06 3.39 -14.30
CA PHE A 127 0.96 4.31 -14.81
C PHE A 127 1.47 3.86 -16.18
N VAL A 128 1.87 2.59 -16.31
CA VAL A 128 2.37 2.03 -17.57
C VAL A 128 1.35 2.15 -18.69
N SER A 129 0.08 1.85 -18.38
CA SER A 129 -1.01 1.92 -19.38
C SER A 129 -1.28 3.35 -19.85
N MET A 130 -1.31 4.31 -18.91
CA MET A 130 -1.52 5.72 -19.26
C MET A 130 -0.36 6.31 -20.04
N VAL A 131 0.89 5.95 -19.70
CA VAL A 131 2.08 6.35 -20.48
C VAL A 131 1.97 5.82 -21.90
N GLY A 132 1.63 4.54 -22.08
CA GLY A 132 1.46 3.95 -23.41
C GLY A 132 0.38 4.65 -24.24
N ALA A 133 -0.76 4.99 -23.63
CA ALA A 133 -1.80 5.77 -24.29
C ALA A 133 -1.32 7.18 -24.68
N GLY A 134 -0.59 7.86 -23.78
CA GLY A 134 -0.02 9.19 -24.03
C GLY A 134 1.03 9.21 -25.14
N GLU A 135 1.87 8.19 -25.21
CA GLU A 135 2.83 8.05 -26.31
C GLU A 135 2.13 7.78 -27.64
N ALA A 136 1.17 6.84 -27.66
CA ALA A 136 0.42 6.50 -28.88
C ALA A 136 -0.38 7.68 -29.43
N SER A 137 -0.89 8.56 -28.57
CA SER A 137 -1.65 9.76 -28.95
C SER A 137 -0.78 11.01 -29.14
N GLY A 138 0.51 10.97 -28.81
CA GLY A 138 1.41 12.13 -28.84
C GLY A 138 1.17 13.17 -27.73
N ASN A 139 0.33 12.88 -26.74
CA ASN A 139 -0.08 13.80 -25.68
C ASN A 139 0.50 13.40 -24.30
N LEU A 140 1.79 13.02 -24.29
CA LEU A 140 2.44 12.50 -23.09
C LEU A 140 2.48 13.54 -21.94
N ASP A 141 2.63 14.82 -22.26
CA ASP A 141 2.60 15.95 -21.31
C ASP A 141 1.27 16.02 -20.55
N THR A 142 0.17 15.97 -21.29
CA THR A 142 -1.19 15.99 -20.72
C THR A 142 -1.44 14.75 -19.86
N ILE A 143 -1.02 13.58 -20.34
CA ILE A 143 -1.16 12.34 -19.58
C ILE A 143 -0.31 12.37 -18.32
N MET A 144 0.92 12.87 -18.38
CA MET A 144 1.76 13.00 -17.17
C MET A 144 1.14 13.93 -16.12
N ASN A 145 0.48 15.02 -16.55
CA ASN A 145 -0.25 15.88 -15.62
C ASN A 145 -1.41 15.15 -14.95
N ARG A 146 -2.27 14.47 -15.72
CA ARG A 146 -3.38 13.66 -15.19
C ARG A 146 -2.92 12.58 -14.23
N VAL A 147 -1.85 11.86 -14.56
CA VAL A 147 -1.24 10.85 -13.70
C VAL A 147 -0.71 11.46 -12.40
N SER A 148 -0.07 12.64 -12.51
CA SER A 148 0.39 13.39 -11.35
C SER A 148 -0.76 13.73 -10.40
N GLU A 149 -1.86 14.25 -10.92
CA GLU A 149 -3.06 14.59 -10.15
C GLU A 149 -3.70 13.35 -9.52
N HIS A 150 -3.81 12.26 -10.29
CA HIS A 150 -4.33 10.98 -9.80
C HIS A 150 -3.57 10.51 -8.55
N TYR A 151 -2.23 10.41 -8.64
CA TYR A 151 -1.41 9.97 -7.52
C TYR A 151 -1.29 11.01 -6.40
N ALA A 152 -1.46 12.30 -6.70
CA ALA A 152 -1.54 13.34 -5.68
C ALA A 152 -2.78 13.16 -4.80
N LYS A 153 -3.95 12.95 -5.41
CA LYS A 153 -5.22 12.68 -4.70
C LYS A 153 -5.12 11.37 -3.89
N ASP A 154 -4.60 10.31 -4.49
CA ASP A 154 -4.38 9.03 -3.80
C ASP A 154 -3.45 9.20 -2.58
N SER A 155 -2.35 9.95 -2.73
CA SER A 155 -1.43 10.27 -1.63
C SER A 155 -2.10 11.11 -0.54
N LYS A 156 -2.93 12.08 -0.92
CA LYS A 156 -3.71 12.93 0.02
C LYS A 156 -4.63 12.07 0.88
N THR A 157 -5.42 11.19 0.26
CA THR A 157 -6.34 10.29 0.97
C THR A 157 -5.59 9.34 1.91
N GLN A 158 -4.49 8.72 1.43
CA GLN A 158 -3.65 7.86 2.28
C GLN A 158 -3.06 8.60 3.48
N ASN A 159 -2.58 9.83 3.27
CA ASN A 159 -2.00 10.65 4.34
C ASN A 159 -3.08 11.11 5.31
N LYS A 160 -4.29 11.42 4.84
CA LYS A 160 -5.42 11.76 5.70
C LYS A 160 -5.80 10.60 6.62
N ILE A 161 -5.91 9.38 6.07
CA ILE A 161 -6.18 8.17 6.87
C ILE A 161 -5.06 7.94 7.90
N LYS A 162 -3.78 8.02 7.47
CA LYS A 162 -2.64 7.85 8.39
C LYS A 162 -2.61 8.91 9.48
N GLY A 163 -2.80 10.18 9.12
CA GLY A 163 -2.83 11.28 10.07
C GLY A 163 -3.97 11.14 11.09
N ALA A 164 -5.14 10.77 10.60
CA ALA A 164 -6.31 10.52 11.42
C ALA A 164 -6.11 9.38 12.46
N MET A 165 -5.30 8.37 12.12
CA MET A 165 -5.01 7.24 13.01
C MET A 165 -3.95 7.53 14.07
N ILE A 166 -3.19 8.64 13.97
CA ILE A 166 -2.12 8.96 14.93
C ILE A 166 -2.70 9.15 16.33
N TYR A 167 -3.73 9.99 16.47
CA TYR A 167 -4.34 10.29 17.76
C TYR A 167 -4.91 9.04 18.48
N PRO A 168 -5.75 8.21 17.84
CA PRO A 168 -6.21 6.95 18.43
C PRO A 168 -5.09 5.99 18.83
N ILE A 169 -4.04 5.88 18.02
CA ILE A 169 -2.90 5.02 18.34
C ILE A 169 -2.15 5.54 19.57
N VAL A 170 -1.90 6.84 19.67
CA VAL A 170 -1.24 7.45 20.83
C VAL A 170 -2.06 7.23 22.11
N LEU A 171 -3.38 7.46 22.04
CA LEU A 171 -4.27 7.21 23.18
C LEU A 171 -4.29 5.72 23.57
N LEU A 172 -4.35 4.82 22.61
CA LEU A 172 -4.34 3.38 22.88
C LEU A 172 -3.02 2.95 23.52
N VAL A 173 -1.89 3.44 23.04
CA VAL A 173 -0.58 3.18 23.65
C VAL A 173 -0.53 3.71 25.08
N LEU A 174 -1.01 4.93 25.32
CA LEU A 174 -1.07 5.52 26.64
C LEU A 174 -1.95 4.69 27.59
N LEU A 175 -3.12 4.28 27.11
CA LEU A 175 -4.04 3.41 27.86
C LEU A 175 -3.36 2.08 28.25
N VAL A 176 -2.67 1.45 27.31
CA VAL A 176 -1.93 0.20 27.57
C VAL A 176 -0.81 0.43 28.60
N VAL A 177 -0.07 1.53 28.52
CA VAL A 177 1.00 1.87 29.47
C VAL A 177 0.41 2.08 30.86
N ILE A 178 -0.68 2.84 30.97
CA ILE A 178 -1.37 3.06 32.26
C ILE A 178 -1.88 1.72 32.81
N MET A 179 -2.48 0.88 31.98
CA MET A 179 -2.98 -0.44 32.39
C MET A 179 -1.84 -1.33 32.94
N ILE A 180 -0.71 -1.37 32.24
CA ILE A 180 0.47 -2.12 32.70
C ILE A 180 0.95 -1.57 34.03
N ALA A 181 1.12 -0.25 34.19
CA ALA A 181 1.55 0.36 35.43
C ALA A 181 0.58 0.06 36.61
N MET A 182 -0.72 0.14 36.36
CA MET A 182 -1.74 -0.18 37.34
C MET A 182 -1.64 -1.64 37.81
N PHE A 183 -1.56 -2.59 36.89
CA PHE A 183 -1.52 -4.02 37.27
C PHE A 183 -0.17 -4.44 37.85
N THR A 184 0.95 -3.83 37.45
CA THR A 184 2.29 -4.25 37.90
C THR A 184 2.79 -3.50 39.13
N MET A 185 2.34 -2.25 39.37
CA MET A 185 2.80 -1.42 40.50
C MET A 185 1.72 -1.21 41.57
N ILE A 186 0.49 -0.89 41.16
CA ILE A 186 -0.56 -0.47 42.10
C ILE A 186 -1.30 -1.69 42.67
N MET A 187 -1.66 -2.67 41.83
CA MET A 187 -2.38 -3.85 42.28
C MET A 187 -1.62 -4.67 43.34
N PRO A 188 -0.31 -4.96 43.25
CA PRO A 188 0.42 -5.65 44.28
C PRO A 188 0.38 -4.94 45.63
N MET A 189 0.46 -3.59 45.63
CA MET A 189 0.38 -2.77 46.85
C MET A 189 -0.96 -2.95 47.59
N PHE A 190 -2.08 -3.04 46.85
CA PHE A 190 -3.38 -3.32 47.43
C PHE A 190 -3.54 -4.76 47.90
N ARG A 191 -2.87 -5.71 47.28
CA ARG A 191 -2.86 -7.11 47.71
C ARG A 191 -2.16 -7.28 49.06
N ASP A 192 -1.03 -6.61 49.24
CA ASP A 192 -0.30 -6.63 50.54
C ASP A 192 -1.14 -6.02 51.65
N LEU A 193 -1.99 -5.03 51.36
CA LEU A 193 -2.93 -4.44 52.32
C LEU A 193 -4.15 -5.35 52.59
N ALA A 194 -4.56 -6.20 51.66
CA ALA A 194 -5.72 -7.08 51.80
C ALA A 194 -5.46 -8.26 52.74
N GLY A 195 -4.21 -8.68 52.92
CA GLY A 195 -3.83 -9.84 53.73
C GLY A 195 -4.50 -11.13 53.26
N ASP A 196 -4.71 -12.07 54.20
CA ASP A 196 -5.33 -13.39 53.96
C ASP A 196 -6.87 -13.39 54.08
N SER A 197 -7.53 -12.22 53.96
CA SER A 197 -8.99 -12.12 54.07
C SER A 197 -9.67 -12.74 52.86
N GLU A 198 -10.87 -13.32 53.01
CA GLU A 198 -11.68 -13.83 51.92
C GLU A 198 -12.00 -12.70 50.93
N MET A 199 -11.43 -12.81 49.71
CA MET A 199 -11.59 -11.81 48.65
C MET A 199 -12.89 -12.02 47.87
N PRO A 200 -13.66 -10.97 47.60
CA PRO A 200 -14.77 -11.06 46.66
C PRO A 200 -14.32 -11.58 45.28
N PRO A 201 -15.19 -12.32 44.56
CA PRO A 201 -14.80 -12.99 43.31
C PRO A 201 -14.30 -12.02 42.23
N LEU A 202 -14.80 -10.79 42.20
CA LEU A 202 -14.34 -9.75 41.27
C LEU A 202 -12.91 -9.30 41.58
N SER A 203 -12.60 -9.07 42.87
CA SER A 203 -11.25 -8.70 43.32
C SER A 203 -10.26 -9.83 43.02
N ALA A 204 -10.62 -11.08 43.31
CA ALA A 204 -9.80 -12.26 43.04
C ALA A 204 -9.48 -12.38 41.53
N ALA A 205 -10.45 -12.12 40.65
CA ALA A 205 -10.23 -12.13 39.19
C ALA A 205 -9.25 -11.02 38.78
N ILE A 206 -9.36 -9.81 39.30
CA ILE A 206 -8.49 -8.67 38.96
C ILE A 206 -7.06 -8.90 39.47
N PHE A 207 -6.90 -9.43 40.70
CA PHE A 207 -5.58 -9.82 41.22
C PHE A 207 -4.97 -10.98 40.41
N GLY A 208 -5.79 -11.95 39.94
CA GLY A 208 -5.34 -13.01 39.04
C GLY A 208 -4.81 -12.48 37.72
N ILE A 209 -5.44 -11.44 37.15
CA ILE A 209 -4.94 -10.74 35.94
C ILE A 209 -3.60 -10.05 36.23
N SER A 210 -3.47 -9.40 37.42
CA SER A 210 -2.23 -8.76 37.83
C SER A 210 -1.09 -9.79 37.95
N ASP A 211 -1.31 -10.89 38.63
CA ASP A 211 -0.32 -11.97 38.78
C ASP A 211 0.08 -12.56 37.43
N PHE A 212 -0.89 -12.74 36.53
CA PHE A 212 -0.63 -13.18 35.17
C PHE A 212 0.24 -12.17 34.41
N MET A 213 -0.05 -10.88 34.49
CA MET A 213 0.72 -9.83 33.84
C MET A 213 2.15 -9.72 34.38
N ILE A 214 2.35 -9.92 35.67
CA ILE A 214 3.67 -9.86 36.32
C ILE A 214 4.50 -11.10 35.98
N ASN A 215 3.91 -12.30 36.15
CA ASN A 215 4.66 -13.55 36.05
C ASN A 215 4.69 -14.15 34.64
N GLN A 216 3.70 -13.83 33.77
CA GLN A 216 3.49 -14.47 32.47
C GLN A 216 3.33 -13.47 31.31
N TRP A 217 3.89 -12.26 31.47
CA TRP A 217 3.84 -11.20 30.44
C TRP A 217 4.31 -11.67 29.06
N TYR A 218 5.25 -12.64 29.02
CA TYR A 218 5.76 -13.21 27.78
C TYR A 218 4.68 -13.93 26.96
N ILE A 219 3.65 -14.50 27.61
CA ILE A 219 2.51 -15.13 26.94
C ILE A 219 1.72 -14.06 26.17
N LEU A 220 1.50 -12.89 26.76
CA LEU A 220 0.84 -11.76 26.07
C LEU A 220 1.60 -11.34 24.81
N VAL A 221 2.93 -11.25 24.91
CA VAL A 221 3.79 -10.92 23.77
C VAL A 221 3.68 -12.01 22.68
N ILE A 222 3.73 -13.28 23.07
CA ILE A 222 3.58 -14.41 22.12
C ILE A 222 2.21 -14.36 21.43
N VAL A 223 1.14 -14.11 22.19
CA VAL A 223 -0.23 -14.00 21.63
C VAL A 223 -0.33 -12.84 20.63
N VAL A 224 0.22 -11.67 20.96
CA VAL A 224 0.23 -10.52 20.05
C VAL A 224 1.02 -10.85 18.78
N ILE A 225 2.19 -11.46 18.90
CA ILE A 225 3.00 -11.90 17.75
C ILE A 225 2.23 -12.94 16.93
N ALA A 226 1.59 -13.91 17.57
CA ALA A 226 0.78 -14.93 16.87
C ALA A 226 -0.39 -14.30 16.11
N ILE A 227 -1.12 -13.34 16.73
CA ILE A 227 -2.19 -12.59 16.06
C ILE A 227 -1.65 -11.86 14.82
N VAL A 228 -0.50 -11.16 14.94
CA VAL A 228 0.11 -10.45 13.81
C VAL A 228 0.51 -11.41 12.69
N ILE A 229 1.07 -12.58 13.04
CA ILE A 229 1.44 -13.62 12.05
C ILE A 229 0.19 -14.17 11.36
N VAL A 230 -0.85 -14.52 12.12
CA VAL A 230 -2.11 -15.05 11.59
C VAL A 230 -2.78 -14.03 10.66
N LEU A 231 -2.85 -12.76 11.06
CA LEU A 231 -3.39 -11.69 10.19
C LEU A 231 -2.57 -11.54 8.90
N ARG A 232 -1.26 -11.62 8.97
CA ARG A 232 -0.40 -11.59 7.77
C ARG A 232 -0.60 -12.81 6.86
N LEU A 233 -0.80 -13.99 7.43
CA LEU A 233 -1.07 -15.20 6.67
C LEU A 233 -2.45 -15.15 5.98
N ILE A 234 -3.47 -14.64 6.68
CA ILE A 234 -4.82 -14.44 6.13
C ILE A 234 -4.74 -13.52 4.90
N VAL A 235 -4.03 -12.40 4.99
CA VAL A 235 -3.90 -11.44 3.88
C VAL A 235 -3.06 -11.98 2.72
N LYS A 236 -2.15 -12.93 2.96
CA LYS A 236 -1.29 -13.51 1.90
C LYS A 236 -1.96 -14.64 1.11
N THR A 237 -2.87 -15.39 1.71
CA THR A 237 -3.52 -16.52 1.05
C THR A 237 -4.69 -16.03 0.20
N PRO A 238 -4.76 -16.32 -1.13
CA PRO A 238 -5.77 -15.77 -2.02
C PRO A 238 -7.22 -16.02 -1.57
N SER A 239 -7.52 -17.25 -1.13
CA SER A 239 -8.88 -17.62 -0.66
C SER A 239 -9.27 -16.91 0.64
N SER A 240 -8.31 -16.73 1.57
CA SER A 240 -8.56 -16.04 2.83
C SER A 240 -8.66 -14.54 2.62
N LYS A 241 -7.86 -13.98 1.71
CA LYS A 241 -7.92 -12.57 1.33
C LYS A 241 -9.28 -12.20 0.75
N LEU A 242 -9.85 -13.04 -0.12
CA LEU A 242 -11.18 -12.82 -0.68
C LEU A 242 -12.26 -12.69 0.40
N LYS A 243 -12.29 -13.64 1.36
CA LYS A 243 -13.22 -13.59 2.50
C LYS A 243 -13.00 -12.40 3.41
N TRP A 244 -11.75 -12.02 3.63
CA TRP A 244 -11.38 -10.85 4.43
C TRP A 244 -11.85 -9.56 3.77
N ASP A 245 -11.60 -9.39 2.48
CA ASP A 245 -12.02 -8.24 1.69
C ASP A 245 -13.55 -8.11 1.64
N GLU A 246 -14.27 -9.24 1.52
CA GLU A 246 -15.73 -9.31 1.60
C GLU A 246 -16.24 -8.90 2.99
N MET A 247 -15.63 -9.44 4.06
CA MET A 247 -16.01 -9.13 5.45
C MET A 247 -15.85 -7.64 5.74
N LEU A 248 -14.76 -7.03 5.31
CA LEU A 248 -14.51 -5.59 5.49
C LEU A 248 -15.60 -4.73 4.84
N LEU A 249 -16.09 -5.12 3.67
CA LEU A 249 -17.18 -4.41 2.98
C LEU A 249 -18.55 -4.59 3.65
N LYS A 250 -18.73 -5.67 4.43
CA LYS A 250 -19.96 -5.94 5.19
C LYS A 250 -19.99 -5.30 6.56
N LEU A 251 -18.84 -4.83 7.08
CA LEU A 251 -18.78 -4.18 8.40
C LEU A 251 -19.59 -2.88 8.40
N PRO A 252 -20.45 -2.68 9.42
CA PRO A 252 -21.21 -1.42 9.55
C PRO A 252 -20.24 -0.24 9.68
N LYS A 253 -20.56 0.90 9.05
CA LYS A 253 -19.74 2.14 8.98
C LYS A 253 -18.44 2.02 8.19
N ILE A 254 -17.60 0.99 8.44
CA ILE A 254 -16.34 0.77 7.72
C ILE A 254 -16.59 0.36 6.28
N GLY A 255 -17.55 -0.55 6.05
CA GLY A 255 -17.90 -0.99 4.70
C GLY A 255 -18.43 0.16 3.83
N GLY A 256 -19.25 1.05 4.40
CA GLY A 256 -19.71 2.26 3.71
C GLY A 256 -18.54 3.16 3.29
N LEU A 257 -17.64 3.48 4.23
CA LEU A 257 -16.43 4.27 3.91
C LEU A 257 -15.58 3.62 2.82
N LEU A 258 -15.34 2.31 2.92
CA LEU A 258 -14.53 1.60 1.91
C LEU A 258 -15.18 1.65 0.53
N ARG A 259 -16.50 1.47 0.44
CA ARG A 259 -17.25 1.60 -0.81
C ARG A 259 -17.10 3.01 -1.40
N THR A 260 -17.26 4.05 -0.60
CA THR A 260 -17.06 5.45 -1.04
C THR A 260 -15.64 5.67 -1.57
N ILE A 261 -14.61 5.21 -0.87
CA ILE A 261 -13.21 5.31 -1.31
C ILE A 261 -12.99 4.53 -2.63
N TYR A 262 -13.54 3.32 -2.74
CA TYR A 262 -13.42 2.52 -3.96
C TYR A 262 -14.19 3.15 -5.14
N THR A 263 -15.36 3.76 -4.89
CA THR A 263 -16.13 4.49 -5.91
C THR A 263 -15.33 5.68 -6.43
N ALA A 264 -14.78 6.51 -5.54
CA ALA A 264 -13.93 7.64 -5.91
C ALA A 264 -12.72 7.19 -6.75
N ARG A 265 -12.03 6.13 -6.32
CA ARG A 265 -10.86 5.60 -7.01
C ARG A 265 -11.22 4.99 -8.36
N PHE A 266 -12.31 4.23 -8.45
CA PHE A 266 -12.81 3.66 -9.69
C PHE A 266 -13.19 4.75 -10.68
N ALA A 267 -14.02 5.72 -10.29
CA ALA A 267 -14.46 6.82 -11.12
C ALA A 267 -13.28 7.63 -11.68
N ARG A 268 -12.31 7.96 -10.83
CA ARG A 268 -11.11 8.71 -11.23
C ARG A 268 -10.25 7.94 -12.22
N THR A 269 -10.02 6.65 -11.95
CA THR A 269 -9.20 5.82 -12.83
C THR A 269 -9.89 5.62 -14.17
N MET A 270 -11.19 5.34 -14.13
CA MET A 270 -12.01 5.16 -15.30
C MET A 270 -12.06 6.42 -16.18
N SER A 271 -12.31 7.60 -15.57
CA SER A 271 -12.26 8.89 -16.26
C SER A 271 -10.91 9.14 -16.93
N ASN A 272 -9.81 8.94 -16.21
CA ASN A 272 -8.47 9.17 -16.74
C ASN A 272 -8.12 8.26 -17.91
N LEU A 273 -8.48 6.98 -17.82
CA LEU A 273 -8.22 6.01 -18.87
C LEU A 273 -9.11 6.26 -20.10
N PHE A 274 -10.41 6.47 -19.88
CA PHE A 274 -11.37 6.70 -20.96
C PHE A 274 -11.07 7.98 -21.72
N SER A 275 -10.80 9.09 -21.02
CA SER A 275 -10.39 10.35 -21.67
C SER A 275 -8.98 10.31 -22.29
N SER A 276 -8.21 9.25 -22.06
CA SER A 276 -6.93 8.98 -22.74
C SER A 276 -7.12 8.14 -24.00
N GLY A 277 -8.37 7.80 -24.38
CA GLY A 277 -8.70 7.08 -25.60
C GLY A 277 -8.58 5.55 -25.51
N LEU A 278 -8.48 4.99 -24.30
CA LEU A 278 -8.51 3.53 -24.16
C LEU A 278 -9.93 2.98 -24.34
N GLN A 279 -10.02 1.75 -24.84
CA GLN A 279 -11.30 1.06 -25.00
C GLN A 279 -11.99 0.84 -23.66
N MET A 280 -13.33 0.86 -23.64
CA MET A 280 -14.18 0.75 -22.44
C MET A 280 -13.79 -0.45 -21.58
N VAL A 281 -13.63 -1.62 -22.18
CA VAL A 281 -13.30 -2.88 -21.49
C VAL A 281 -11.95 -2.77 -20.77
N ASP A 282 -10.93 -2.24 -21.45
CA ASP A 282 -9.60 -2.04 -20.87
C ASP A 282 -9.66 -1.03 -19.70
N CYS A 283 -10.47 0.02 -19.87
CA CYS A 283 -10.69 1.00 -18.79
C CYS A 283 -11.29 0.35 -17.54
N ILE A 284 -12.29 -0.53 -17.71
CA ILE A 284 -12.92 -1.24 -16.59
C ILE A 284 -11.91 -2.16 -15.90
N GLU A 285 -11.27 -3.07 -16.66
CA GLU A 285 -10.31 -4.05 -16.11
C GLU A 285 -9.17 -3.38 -15.34
N LYS A 286 -8.60 -2.31 -15.93
CA LYS A 286 -7.50 -1.56 -15.28
C LYS A 286 -7.97 -0.77 -14.06
N SER A 287 -9.16 -0.15 -14.13
CA SER A 287 -9.72 0.61 -13.01
C SER A 287 -10.00 -0.27 -11.81
N VAL A 288 -10.60 -1.42 -12.03
CA VAL A 288 -10.89 -2.41 -10.97
C VAL A 288 -9.59 -2.97 -10.38
N GLY A 289 -8.58 -3.23 -11.21
CA GLY A 289 -7.26 -3.68 -10.76
C GLY A 289 -6.56 -2.71 -9.81
N THR A 290 -6.88 -1.40 -9.86
CA THR A 290 -6.31 -0.40 -8.95
C THR A 290 -6.94 -0.39 -7.56
N LEU A 291 -8.13 -0.97 -7.39
CA LEU A 291 -8.86 -0.95 -6.12
C LEU A 291 -8.17 -1.79 -5.03
N GLY A 292 -7.49 -2.87 -5.42
CA GLY A 292 -6.73 -3.73 -4.51
C GLY A 292 -7.59 -4.63 -3.62
N ASN A 293 -8.92 -4.64 -3.80
CA ASN A 293 -9.87 -5.50 -3.14
C ASN A 293 -10.22 -6.68 -4.04
N THR A 294 -9.86 -7.90 -3.60
CA THR A 294 -10.03 -9.12 -4.43
C THR A 294 -11.50 -9.52 -4.60
N TYR A 295 -12.35 -9.19 -3.64
CA TYR A 295 -13.79 -9.45 -3.75
C TYR A 295 -14.45 -8.58 -4.82
N ILE A 296 -14.09 -7.28 -4.87
CA ILE A 296 -14.58 -6.37 -5.93
C ILE A 296 -14.08 -6.83 -7.30
N ILE A 297 -12.79 -7.17 -7.41
CA ILE A 297 -12.20 -7.66 -8.68
C ILE A 297 -12.99 -8.86 -9.20
N LYS A 298 -13.29 -9.82 -8.34
CA LYS A 298 -14.07 -11.00 -8.71
C LYS A 298 -15.49 -10.65 -9.18
N GLN A 299 -16.16 -9.70 -8.53
CA GLN A 299 -17.50 -9.28 -8.94
C GLN A 299 -17.50 -8.58 -10.30
N PHE A 300 -16.40 -7.93 -10.65
CA PHE A 300 -16.25 -7.27 -11.94
C PHE A 300 -15.92 -8.20 -13.10
N GLU A 301 -15.57 -9.47 -12.87
CA GLU A 301 -15.38 -10.44 -13.94
C GLU A 301 -16.66 -10.57 -14.78
N ASP A 302 -17.82 -10.67 -14.13
CA ASP A 302 -19.12 -10.73 -14.79
C ASP A 302 -19.47 -9.39 -15.48
N VAL A 303 -19.15 -8.24 -14.88
CA VAL A 303 -19.38 -6.92 -15.48
C VAL A 303 -18.58 -6.78 -16.78
N VAL A 304 -17.31 -7.13 -16.75
CA VAL A 304 -16.42 -7.08 -17.94
C VAL A 304 -16.96 -7.98 -19.06
N GLU A 305 -17.39 -9.20 -18.73
CA GLU A 305 -17.93 -10.14 -19.72
C GLU A 305 -19.22 -9.61 -20.37
N ASN A 306 -20.12 -9.02 -19.58
CA ASN A 306 -21.38 -8.47 -20.07
C ASN A 306 -21.13 -7.25 -20.97
N VAL A 307 -20.20 -6.37 -20.57
CA VAL A 307 -19.82 -5.19 -21.40
C VAL A 307 -19.13 -5.65 -22.70
N LYS A 308 -18.32 -6.72 -22.69
CA LYS A 308 -17.75 -7.33 -23.91
C LYS A 308 -18.84 -7.85 -24.87
N ARG A 309 -19.98 -8.27 -24.34
CA ARG A 309 -21.15 -8.71 -25.11
C ARG A 309 -22.03 -7.53 -25.62
N GLY A 310 -21.67 -6.30 -25.30
CA GLY A 310 -22.37 -5.09 -25.73
C GLY A 310 -23.43 -4.58 -24.74
N GLU A 311 -23.45 -5.09 -23.51
CA GLU A 311 -24.30 -4.51 -22.47
C GLU A 311 -23.71 -3.18 -21.98
N SER A 312 -24.57 -2.20 -21.61
CA SER A 312 -24.11 -0.93 -21.07
C SER A 312 -23.42 -1.13 -19.71
N LEU A 313 -22.41 -0.32 -19.42
CA LEU A 313 -21.64 -0.39 -18.16
C LEU A 313 -22.54 -0.19 -16.94
N SER A 314 -23.47 0.79 -17.01
CA SER A 314 -24.40 1.10 -15.93
C SER A 314 -25.31 -0.08 -15.59
N VAL A 315 -25.86 -0.79 -16.58
CA VAL A 315 -26.68 -1.98 -16.36
C VAL A 315 -25.87 -3.12 -15.77
N ALA A 316 -24.69 -3.38 -16.31
CA ALA A 316 -23.80 -4.40 -15.80
C ALA A 316 -23.34 -4.12 -14.35
N MET A 317 -23.03 -2.87 -14.03
CA MET A 317 -22.65 -2.42 -12.67
C MET A 317 -23.84 -2.47 -11.70
N GLY A 318 -25.06 -2.26 -12.16
CA GLY A 318 -26.26 -2.31 -11.31
C GLY A 318 -26.55 -3.71 -10.72
N ARG A 319 -25.93 -4.75 -11.26
CA ARG A 319 -26.07 -6.13 -10.77
C ARG A 319 -25.17 -6.46 -9.60
N ILE A 320 -24.16 -5.65 -9.36
CA ILE A 320 -23.21 -5.84 -8.26
C ILE A 320 -23.45 -4.85 -7.13
N ASN A 321 -23.35 -5.32 -5.88
CA ASN A 321 -23.58 -4.51 -4.69
C ASN A 321 -22.30 -3.80 -4.18
N VAL A 322 -21.47 -3.31 -5.09
CA VAL A 322 -20.22 -2.62 -4.74
C VAL A 322 -20.44 -1.13 -4.63
N PHE A 323 -21.12 -0.56 -5.62
CA PHE A 323 -21.39 0.88 -5.72
C PHE A 323 -22.81 1.20 -5.29
N ASP A 324 -23.03 2.45 -4.90
CA ASP A 324 -24.36 2.92 -4.58
C ASP A 324 -25.20 3.17 -5.86
N GLY A 325 -26.52 3.18 -5.70
CA GLY A 325 -27.43 3.40 -6.82
C GLY A 325 -27.27 4.79 -7.47
N MET A 326 -26.81 5.78 -6.71
CA MET A 326 -26.54 7.12 -7.22
C MET A 326 -25.38 7.08 -8.24
N PHE A 327 -24.28 6.39 -7.92
CA PHE A 327 -23.16 6.29 -8.83
C PHE A 327 -23.53 5.56 -10.12
N VAL A 328 -24.27 4.44 -10.01
CA VAL A 328 -24.76 3.69 -11.18
C VAL A 328 -25.66 4.57 -12.06
N SER A 329 -26.55 5.37 -11.46
CA SER A 329 -27.42 6.30 -12.20
C SER A 329 -26.61 7.41 -12.91
N ILE A 330 -25.55 7.91 -12.26
CA ILE A 330 -24.67 8.91 -12.86
C ILE A 330 -23.91 8.32 -14.06
N VAL A 331 -23.43 7.07 -13.94
CA VAL A 331 -22.78 6.35 -15.05
C VAL A 331 -23.77 6.17 -16.21
N TYR A 332 -25.00 5.79 -15.92
CA TYR A 332 -26.06 5.66 -16.95
C TYR A 332 -26.27 6.98 -17.73
N VAL A 333 -26.39 8.10 -17.02
CA VAL A 333 -26.53 9.42 -17.67
C VAL A 333 -25.30 9.74 -18.54
N GLY A 334 -24.10 9.40 -18.08
CA GLY A 334 -22.86 9.60 -18.82
C GLY A 334 -22.79 8.76 -20.09
N GLU A 335 -23.28 7.51 -20.04
CA GLU A 335 -23.34 6.61 -21.21
C GLU A 335 -24.35 7.14 -22.25
N GLU A 336 -25.56 7.47 -21.82
CA GLU A 336 -26.62 7.97 -22.70
C GLU A 336 -26.29 9.32 -23.36
N SER A 337 -25.60 10.19 -22.64
CA SER A 337 -25.21 11.51 -23.15
C SER A 337 -23.89 11.52 -23.94
N GLY A 338 -23.15 10.41 -23.94
CA GLY A 338 -21.81 10.35 -24.54
C GLY A 338 -20.75 11.20 -23.81
N THR A 339 -21.00 11.61 -22.57
CA THR A 339 -20.11 12.47 -21.77
C THR A 339 -19.56 11.75 -20.55
N LEU A 340 -19.34 10.43 -20.67
CA LEU A 340 -18.97 9.56 -19.56
C LEU A 340 -17.65 10.00 -18.90
N ASP A 341 -16.67 10.47 -19.66
CA ASP A 341 -15.39 10.99 -19.16
C ASP A 341 -15.57 12.17 -18.18
N THR A 342 -16.36 13.14 -18.59
CA THR A 342 -16.63 14.35 -17.81
C THR A 342 -17.45 14.03 -16.55
N ILE A 343 -18.45 13.18 -16.71
CA ILE A 343 -19.33 12.78 -15.60
C ILE A 343 -18.55 11.96 -14.57
N LEU A 344 -17.71 11.02 -15.00
CA LEU A 344 -16.86 10.26 -14.11
C LEU A 344 -15.83 11.13 -13.39
N ALA A 345 -15.26 12.17 -14.05
CA ALA A 345 -14.37 13.11 -13.38
C ALA A 345 -15.07 13.85 -12.24
N LYS A 346 -16.28 14.42 -12.51
CA LYS A 346 -17.09 15.10 -11.48
C LYS A 346 -17.52 14.16 -10.36
N SER A 347 -17.91 12.93 -10.71
CA SER A 347 -18.23 11.90 -9.71
C SER A 347 -17.04 11.57 -8.83
N SER A 348 -15.86 11.44 -9.41
CA SER A 348 -14.63 11.21 -8.64
C SER A 348 -14.40 12.31 -7.59
N ASP A 349 -14.57 13.58 -7.97
CA ASP A 349 -14.39 14.70 -7.04
C ASP A 349 -15.43 14.65 -5.91
N TYR A 350 -16.69 14.40 -6.25
CA TYR A 350 -17.76 14.24 -5.26
C TYR A 350 -17.49 13.11 -4.27
N TYR A 351 -17.13 11.93 -4.76
CA TYR A 351 -16.84 10.78 -3.89
C TYR A 351 -15.52 10.92 -3.13
N ASP A 352 -14.56 11.70 -3.61
CA ASP A 352 -13.37 12.09 -2.85
C ASP A 352 -13.73 12.94 -1.63
N ASP A 353 -14.61 13.93 -1.80
CA ASP A 353 -15.10 14.80 -0.72
C ASP A 353 -15.97 14.01 0.28
N GLU A 354 -16.82 13.10 -0.22
CA GLU A 354 -17.60 12.21 0.64
C GLU A 354 -16.72 11.23 1.43
N ALA A 355 -15.67 10.67 0.81
CA ALA A 355 -14.69 9.84 1.49
C ALA A 355 -13.93 10.61 2.58
N ASP A 356 -13.53 11.85 2.26
CA ASP A 356 -12.90 12.76 3.21
C ASP A 356 -13.80 13.07 4.41
N SER A 357 -15.09 13.28 4.19
CA SER A 357 -16.10 13.50 5.21
C SER A 357 -16.35 12.24 6.04
N ALA A 358 -16.44 11.09 5.40
CA ALA A 358 -16.64 9.80 6.07
C ALA A 358 -15.44 9.41 6.95
N ILE A 359 -14.18 9.65 6.50
CA ILE A 359 -12.97 9.46 7.31
C ILE A 359 -13.06 10.34 8.57
N SER A 360 -13.39 11.62 8.40
CA SER A 360 -13.48 12.55 9.53
C SER A 360 -14.56 12.15 10.54
N ARG A 361 -15.73 11.69 10.06
CA ARG A 361 -16.80 11.15 10.93
C ARG A 361 -16.36 9.91 11.72
N LEU A 362 -15.67 8.97 11.08
CA LEU A 362 -15.18 7.76 11.77
C LEU A 362 -14.15 8.09 12.85
N VAL A 363 -13.22 9.00 12.55
CA VAL A 363 -12.21 9.44 13.52
C VAL A 363 -12.87 10.14 14.71
N GLY A 364 -13.86 11.01 14.46
CA GLY A 364 -14.61 11.67 15.52
C GLY A 364 -15.36 10.71 16.45
N LEU A 365 -15.76 9.54 15.98
CA LEU A 365 -16.38 8.50 16.80
C LEU A 365 -15.37 7.73 17.68
N MET A 366 -14.08 7.78 17.36
CA MET A 366 -13.07 7.06 18.17
C MET A 366 -12.84 7.72 19.53
N GLU A 367 -12.99 9.04 19.63
CA GLU A 367 -12.81 9.76 20.89
C GLU A 367 -13.82 9.32 21.97
N PRO A 368 -15.15 9.33 21.74
CA PRO A 368 -16.12 8.78 22.70
C PRO A 368 -15.86 7.32 23.06
N VAL A 369 -15.46 6.50 22.10
CA VAL A 369 -15.15 5.08 22.35
C VAL A 369 -13.94 4.95 23.27
N MET A 370 -12.89 5.75 23.07
CA MET A 370 -11.70 5.74 23.94
C MET A 370 -12.02 6.23 25.35
N ILE A 371 -12.87 7.25 25.49
CA ILE A 371 -13.33 7.73 26.82
C ILE A 371 -14.10 6.65 27.55
N ILE A 372 -15.02 5.96 26.87
CA ILE A 372 -15.79 4.85 27.46
C ILE A 372 -14.86 3.71 27.87
N LEU A 373 -13.88 3.34 27.04
CA LEU A 373 -12.88 2.30 27.36
C LEU A 373 -12.04 2.68 28.58
N MET A 374 -11.55 3.92 28.66
CA MET A 374 -10.82 4.40 29.84
C MET A 374 -11.70 4.40 31.07
N GLY A 375 -12.93 4.90 31.00
CA GLY A 375 -13.88 4.91 32.11
C GLY A 375 -14.22 3.51 32.57
N ALA A 376 -14.46 2.57 31.67
CA ALA A 376 -14.73 1.17 32.02
C ALA A 376 -13.52 0.51 32.69
N MET A 377 -12.30 0.79 32.19
CA MET A 377 -11.06 0.27 32.81
C MET A 377 -10.87 0.78 34.21
N VAL A 378 -10.96 2.10 34.43
CA VAL A 378 -10.82 2.72 35.77
C VAL A 378 -11.94 2.24 36.69
N GLY A 379 -13.17 2.18 36.21
CA GLY A 379 -14.31 1.67 36.97
C GLY A 379 -14.14 0.21 37.43
N CYS A 380 -13.63 -0.64 36.52
CA CYS A 380 -13.34 -2.04 36.85
C CYS A 380 -12.24 -2.16 37.93
N LEU A 381 -11.18 -1.36 37.81
CA LEU A 381 -10.11 -1.34 38.79
C LEU A 381 -10.61 -0.86 40.18
N LEU A 382 -11.38 0.23 40.22
CA LEU A 382 -11.97 0.73 41.46
C LEU A 382 -12.90 -0.30 42.09
N ALA A 383 -13.77 -0.95 41.32
CA ALA A 383 -14.66 -2.00 41.78
C ALA A 383 -13.91 -3.21 42.35
N GLY A 384 -12.70 -3.49 41.88
CA GLY A 384 -11.84 -4.55 42.42
C GLY A 384 -11.12 -4.19 43.71
N VAL A 385 -10.77 -2.90 43.87
CA VAL A 385 -10.02 -2.40 45.06
C VAL A 385 -10.94 -2.00 46.20
N PHE A 386 -12.11 -1.42 45.92
CA PHE A 386 -13.05 -0.90 46.94
C PHE A 386 -13.45 -1.94 48.00
N PRO A 387 -13.83 -3.19 47.65
CA PRO A 387 -14.22 -4.18 48.66
C PRO A 387 -13.08 -4.56 49.62
N VAL A 388 -11.85 -4.57 49.13
CA VAL A 388 -10.65 -4.87 49.91
C VAL A 388 -10.40 -3.79 50.96
N SER A 389 -10.54 -2.52 50.55
CA SER A 389 -10.41 -1.39 51.49
C SER A 389 -11.49 -1.38 52.57
N TYR A 390 -12.71 -1.82 52.24
CA TYR A 390 -13.83 -1.87 53.18
C TYR A 390 -13.70 -3.01 54.24
N THR A 391 -13.20 -4.18 53.82
CA THR A 391 -12.95 -5.30 54.73
C THR A 391 -11.81 -5.01 55.68
N HIS A 392 -10.79 -4.30 55.24
CA HIS A 392 -9.67 -3.90 56.10
C HIS A 392 -10.08 -2.88 57.19
N LEU A 393 -10.92 -1.90 56.86
CA LEU A 393 -11.42 -0.93 57.81
C LEU A 393 -12.32 -1.59 58.91
N ARG A 394 -13.11 -2.60 58.53
CA ARG A 394 -14.01 -3.33 59.44
C ARG A 394 -13.29 -4.33 60.34
N ALA A 395 -12.09 -4.76 59.98
CA ALA A 395 -11.27 -5.66 60.81
C ALA A 395 -10.45 -4.92 61.90
N HIS A 396 -10.42 -3.59 61.85
CA HIS A 396 -9.76 -2.72 62.82
C HIS A 396 -10.74 -1.97 63.76
N GLU A 397 -12.06 -2.14 63.58
CA GLU A 397 -13.10 -1.79 64.58
C GLU A 397 -13.45 -3.01 65.44
#